data_84df48c107d90f718a88ee65299b7468
#
_entry.id   84df48c107d90f718a88ee65299b7468
#
_cell.length_a   1.000
_cell.length_b   1.000
_cell.length_c   1.000
_cell.angle_alpha   90.00
_cell.angle_beta   90.00
_cell.angle_gamma   90.00
#
_symmetry.space_group_name_H-M   'P 1'
#
loop_
_entity.id
_entity.type
_entity.pdbx_description
1 polymer ?
#
loop_
_entity_poly.entity_id
_entity_poly.type
_entity_poly.pdbx_seq_one_letter_code
_entity_poly.pdbx_strand_id
1 'polypeptide(L)'
;MFVIIICSLLILSLPVLPQRIESDVTLTLELLPLEKQEKLKNFAEAIERYINEFDWTGEEFDEPLMLTINLQLQESSSSFEDRYSGIFMISNNSDMQYYDKYWRFPYTPDMTLEHGGIYQPFTGFIDFYVSIILAGEYDKLGLKSGTRYYEKARQIAEQAAFDAQFSTGWKERSDLIAMFMGEENETFRKMKDRYYLGLSYLEDDDEMAKKYCLEAIDLLGSVFDEDPEHKDAINFVKAHHLEIIELFKGNAPVLKKMIRLDPDRRETYEKYMY
;
A
#
# COMPACT_ATOMS: atom_id res chain seq x y z
N MET A 1 -49.08 -35.99 -29.97
CA MET A 1 -48.47 -36.03 -28.63
C MET A 1 -47.11 -35.34 -28.73
N PHE A 2 -47.06 -34.02 -28.46
CA PHE A 2 -45.82 -33.23 -28.54
C PHE A 2 -45.14 -33.23 -27.18
N VAL A 3 -43.93 -33.77 -27.11
CA VAL A 3 -43.08 -33.74 -25.91
C VAL A 3 -42.27 -32.45 -25.98
N ILE A 4 -42.58 -31.49 -25.09
CA ILE A 4 -41.77 -30.27 -24.89
C ILE A 4 -40.65 -30.63 -23.93
N ILE A 5 -39.41 -30.72 -24.45
CA ILE A 5 -38.18 -30.83 -23.62
C ILE A 5 -37.81 -29.42 -23.17
N ILE A 6 -38.13 -29.15 -21.90
CA ILE A 6 -37.62 -27.92 -21.24
C ILE A 6 -36.16 -28.17 -20.83
N CYS A 7 -35.24 -27.58 -21.65
CA CYS A 7 -33.83 -27.54 -21.34
C CYS A 7 -33.64 -26.47 -20.21
N SER A 8 -33.54 -26.90 -18.96
CA SER A 8 -33.21 -26.02 -17.84
C SER A 8 -31.75 -25.64 -17.95
N LEU A 9 -31.48 -24.41 -18.41
CA LEU A 9 -30.14 -23.83 -18.39
C LEU A 9 -29.78 -23.52 -16.91
N LEU A 10 -29.00 -24.39 -16.28
CA LEU A 10 -28.33 -24.09 -15.04
C LEU A 10 -27.27 -23.02 -15.32
N ILE A 11 -27.61 -21.77 -15.04
CA ILE A 11 -26.61 -20.70 -14.97
C ILE A 11 -25.84 -20.98 -13.68
N LEU A 12 -24.65 -21.61 -13.83
CA LEU A 12 -23.64 -21.60 -12.77
C LEU A 12 -23.19 -20.15 -12.62
N SER A 13 -23.76 -19.46 -11.64
CA SER A 13 -23.14 -18.22 -11.14
C SER A 13 -21.81 -18.62 -10.50
N LEU A 14 -20.70 -18.38 -11.20
CA LEU A 14 -19.39 -18.40 -10.59
C LEU A 14 -19.44 -17.39 -9.44
N PRO A 15 -18.97 -17.73 -8.25
CA PRO A 15 -18.83 -16.73 -7.20
C PRO A 15 -17.91 -15.65 -7.73
N VAL A 16 -18.43 -14.45 -7.89
CA VAL A 16 -17.63 -13.27 -8.13
C VAL A 16 -16.82 -13.07 -6.86
N LEU A 17 -15.52 -13.24 -6.93
CA LEU A 17 -14.62 -13.04 -5.80
C LEU A 17 -14.49 -11.53 -5.59
N PRO A 18 -14.75 -11.02 -4.38
CA PRO A 18 -14.52 -9.61 -4.07
C PRO A 18 -13.04 -9.24 -4.28
N GLN A 19 -12.73 -7.94 -4.31
CA GLN A 19 -11.35 -7.48 -4.41
C GLN A 19 -10.47 -8.27 -3.45
N ARG A 20 -9.47 -8.91 -4.01
CA ARG A 20 -8.56 -9.75 -3.27
C ARG A 20 -7.26 -9.01 -3.04
N ILE A 21 -6.85 -8.91 -1.79
CA ILE A 21 -5.46 -8.64 -1.47
C ILE A 21 -4.75 -9.99 -1.43
N GLU A 22 -3.62 -10.08 -2.10
CA GLU A 22 -2.72 -11.22 -2.01
C GLU A 22 -1.41 -10.76 -1.37
N SER A 23 -1.08 -11.32 -0.22
CA SER A 23 0.14 -10.97 0.51
C SER A 23 1.15 -12.11 0.49
N ASP A 24 2.43 -11.74 0.34
CA ASP A 24 3.60 -12.59 0.51
C ASP A 24 4.34 -12.12 1.77
N VAL A 25 4.40 -12.98 2.79
CA VAL A 25 4.97 -12.63 4.09
C VAL A 25 6.27 -13.39 4.34
N THR A 26 7.37 -12.67 4.36
CA THR A 26 8.67 -13.20 4.76
C THR A 26 8.95 -12.90 6.23
N LEU A 27 9.29 -13.96 7.00
CA LEU A 27 9.56 -13.87 8.43
C LEU A 27 11.01 -14.25 8.74
N THR A 28 11.77 -13.33 9.34
CA THR A 28 13.15 -13.51 9.78
C THR A 28 13.19 -13.66 11.30
N LEU A 29 13.61 -14.82 11.80
CA LEU A 29 13.54 -15.23 13.21
C LEU A 29 14.91 -15.48 13.87
N GLU A 30 16.02 -15.25 13.17
CA GLU A 30 17.38 -15.61 13.65
C GLU A 30 17.78 -14.90 14.95
N LEU A 31 17.12 -13.79 15.28
CA LEU A 31 17.35 -13.07 16.52
C LEU A 31 16.59 -13.64 17.72
N LEU A 32 15.79 -14.68 17.52
CA LEU A 32 15.00 -15.33 18.56
C LEU A 32 15.64 -16.66 19.02
N PRO A 33 15.46 -17.03 20.30
CA PRO A 33 15.78 -18.40 20.76
C PRO A 33 14.99 -19.46 19.98
N LEU A 34 15.58 -20.65 19.79
CA LEU A 34 14.97 -21.73 19.01
C LEU A 34 13.55 -22.09 19.47
N GLU A 35 13.29 -22.08 20.78
CA GLU A 35 11.95 -22.33 21.32
C GLU A 35 10.91 -21.34 20.78
N LYS A 36 11.27 -20.07 20.68
CA LYS A 36 10.38 -19.02 20.14
C LYS A 36 10.26 -19.08 18.64
N GLN A 37 11.33 -19.45 17.94
CA GLN A 37 11.25 -19.70 16.49
C GLN A 37 10.24 -20.82 16.18
N GLU A 38 10.25 -21.91 16.95
CA GLU A 38 9.28 -23.01 16.78
C GLU A 38 7.83 -22.57 17.03
N LYS A 39 7.60 -21.68 18.02
CA LYS A 39 6.27 -21.10 18.25
C LYS A 39 5.76 -20.25 17.10
N LEU A 40 6.65 -19.65 16.32
CA LEU A 40 6.34 -18.75 15.23
C LEU A 40 6.39 -19.40 13.84
N LYS A 41 6.64 -20.69 13.74
CA LYS A 41 6.86 -21.37 12.44
C LYS A 41 5.73 -21.20 11.43
N ASN A 42 4.48 -21.08 11.87
CA ASN A 42 3.31 -20.89 11.01
C ASN A 42 2.80 -19.43 11.05
N PHE A 43 3.57 -18.50 11.61
CA PHE A 43 3.11 -17.14 11.83
C PHE A 43 2.97 -16.33 10.54
N ALA A 44 3.90 -16.54 9.57
CA ALA A 44 3.78 -15.92 8.25
C ALA A 44 2.48 -16.34 7.55
N GLU A 45 2.18 -17.63 7.50
CA GLU A 45 0.94 -18.17 6.92
C GLU A 45 -0.32 -17.67 7.64
N ALA A 46 -0.24 -17.44 8.96
CA ALA A 46 -1.35 -16.87 9.72
C ALA A 46 -1.62 -15.41 9.35
N ILE A 47 -0.56 -14.62 9.10
CA ILE A 47 -0.66 -13.24 8.64
C ILE A 47 -1.22 -13.19 7.22
N GLU A 48 -0.71 -14.01 6.31
CA GLU A 48 -1.22 -14.10 4.93
C GLU A 48 -2.70 -14.43 4.92
N ARG A 49 -3.12 -15.44 5.68
CA ARG A 49 -4.53 -15.81 5.80
C ARG A 49 -5.38 -14.65 6.34
N TYR A 50 -4.90 -13.98 7.40
CA TYR A 50 -5.57 -12.82 7.99
C TYR A 50 -5.80 -11.71 6.95
N ILE A 51 -4.83 -11.46 6.09
CA ILE A 51 -4.93 -10.41 5.07
C ILE A 51 -5.76 -10.88 3.86
N ASN A 52 -5.49 -12.09 3.34
CA ASN A 52 -6.01 -12.55 2.06
C ASN A 52 -7.47 -13.02 2.12
N GLU A 53 -7.93 -13.49 3.29
CA GLU A 53 -9.31 -14.01 3.44
C GLU A 53 -10.32 -12.93 3.82
N PHE A 54 -9.90 -11.70 4.07
CA PHE A 54 -10.78 -10.61 4.47
C PHE A 54 -11.15 -9.71 3.30
N ASP A 55 -12.41 -9.35 3.20
CA ASP A 55 -12.90 -8.33 2.28
C ASP A 55 -12.64 -6.92 2.84
N TRP A 56 -11.55 -6.30 2.38
CA TRP A 56 -11.10 -4.99 2.85
C TRP A 56 -11.94 -3.82 2.34
N THR A 57 -12.61 -3.99 1.20
CA THR A 57 -13.16 -2.87 0.44
C THR A 57 -14.64 -2.97 0.15
N GLY A 58 -15.20 -4.17 0.07
CA GLY A 58 -16.55 -4.44 -0.40
C GLY A 58 -16.75 -4.15 -1.90
N GLU A 59 -15.66 -3.97 -2.65
CA GLU A 59 -15.64 -3.64 -4.08
C GLU A 59 -14.84 -4.66 -4.87
N GLU A 60 -15.14 -4.82 -6.14
CA GLU A 60 -14.43 -5.71 -7.05
C GLU A 60 -13.36 -4.92 -7.81
N PHE A 61 -12.18 -5.50 -7.96
CA PHE A 61 -11.12 -4.98 -8.81
C PHE A 61 -10.74 -6.04 -9.84
N ASP A 62 -10.31 -5.61 -11.00
CA ASP A 62 -9.95 -6.50 -12.10
C ASP A 62 -8.73 -7.36 -11.77
N GLU A 63 -7.80 -6.83 -10.95
CA GLU A 63 -6.58 -7.54 -10.52
C GLU A 63 -6.40 -7.47 -8.99
N PRO A 64 -5.83 -8.51 -8.36
CA PRO A 64 -5.55 -8.49 -6.93
C PRO A 64 -4.47 -7.44 -6.59
N LEU A 65 -4.62 -6.79 -5.45
CA LEU A 65 -3.58 -5.94 -4.88
C LEU A 65 -2.50 -6.84 -4.24
N MET A 66 -1.32 -6.85 -4.82
CA MET A 66 -0.19 -7.65 -4.33
C MET A 66 0.57 -6.88 -3.24
N LEU A 67 0.70 -7.48 -2.05
CA LEU A 67 1.48 -6.92 -0.95
C LEU A 67 2.69 -7.80 -0.64
N THR A 68 3.86 -7.19 -0.50
CA THR A 68 5.04 -7.86 0.08
C THR A 68 5.27 -7.32 1.49
N ILE A 69 5.34 -8.23 2.45
CA ILE A 69 5.55 -7.93 3.87
C ILE A 69 6.81 -8.63 4.36
N ASN A 70 7.74 -7.89 4.92
CA ASN A 70 8.95 -8.42 5.54
C ASN A 70 8.95 -8.09 7.03
N LEU A 71 9.11 -9.13 7.84
CA LEU A 71 9.16 -9.05 9.28
C LEU A 71 10.48 -9.61 9.81
N GLN A 72 11.22 -8.81 10.56
CA GLN A 72 12.35 -9.28 11.33
C GLN A 72 12.02 -9.18 12.82
N LEU A 73 11.85 -10.31 13.50
CA LEU A 73 11.42 -10.34 14.88
C LEU A 73 12.57 -10.54 15.85
N GLN A 74 12.46 -9.91 17.00
CA GLN A 74 13.33 -10.08 18.15
C GLN A 74 12.51 -10.19 19.43
N GLU A 75 13.10 -10.78 20.46
CA GLU A 75 12.44 -10.92 21.75
C GLU A 75 12.26 -9.56 22.42
N SER A 76 11.06 -9.32 22.95
CA SER A 76 10.78 -8.21 23.83
C SER A 76 10.63 -8.71 25.28
N SER A 77 11.33 -8.11 26.22
CA SER A 77 11.33 -8.56 27.61
C SER A 77 9.93 -8.52 28.23
N SER A 78 9.46 -9.67 28.71
CA SER A 78 8.25 -9.82 29.51
C SER A 78 8.41 -11.02 30.44
N SER A 79 7.85 -10.92 31.65
CA SER A 79 7.89 -12.00 32.66
C SER A 79 6.65 -12.90 32.60
N PHE A 80 5.60 -12.47 31.88
CA PHE A 80 4.27 -13.08 31.97
C PHE A 80 3.72 -13.62 30.65
N GLU A 81 4.26 -13.17 29.52
CA GLU A 81 3.78 -13.56 28.20
C GLU A 81 4.89 -13.47 27.15
N ASP A 82 4.74 -14.20 26.05
CA ASP A 82 5.65 -14.08 24.91
C ASP A 82 5.36 -12.77 24.19
N ARG A 83 6.32 -11.84 24.24
CA ARG A 83 6.29 -10.55 23.55
C ARG A 83 7.39 -10.48 22.52
N TYR A 84 7.03 -9.88 21.41
CA TYR A 84 7.93 -9.66 20.30
C TYR A 84 8.00 -8.17 19.98
N SER A 85 9.13 -7.76 19.46
CA SER A 85 9.30 -6.49 18.77
C SER A 85 9.94 -6.79 17.41
N GLY A 86 9.82 -5.87 16.48
CA GLY A 86 10.34 -6.17 15.16
C GLY A 86 10.55 -4.95 14.30
N ILE A 87 11.19 -5.23 13.16
CA ILE A 87 11.23 -4.36 12.01
C ILE A 87 10.17 -4.88 11.04
N PHE A 88 9.31 -3.98 10.60
CA PHE A 88 8.25 -4.25 9.65
C PHE A 88 8.49 -3.45 8.38
N MET A 89 8.31 -4.08 7.24
CA MET A 89 8.26 -3.42 5.94
C MET A 89 7.08 -3.98 5.15
N ILE A 90 6.30 -3.08 4.53
CA ILE A 90 5.21 -3.42 3.63
C ILE A 90 5.34 -2.62 2.34
N SER A 91 5.04 -3.24 1.21
CA SER A 91 5.05 -2.61 -0.11
C SER A 91 3.90 -3.13 -0.97
N ASN A 92 3.36 -2.26 -1.85
CA ASN A 92 2.46 -2.64 -2.94
C ASN A 92 3.21 -3.10 -4.20
N ASN A 93 4.53 -3.35 -4.09
CA ASN A 93 5.43 -3.72 -5.19
C ASN A 93 5.50 -2.68 -6.35
N SER A 94 5.07 -1.45 -6.10
CA SER A 94 5.10 -0.33 -7.04
C SER A 94 5.67 0.93 -6.37
N ASP A 95 4.83 1.88 -6.07
CA ASP A 95 5.18 3.23 -5.62
C ASP A 95 5.07 3.44 -4.12
N MET A 96 4.55 2.47 -3.37
CA MET A 96 4.36 2.60 -1.92
C MET A 96 5.18 1.56 -1.16
N GLN A 97 5.99 2.04 -0.23
CA GLN A 97 6.78 1.23 0.69
C GLN A 97 6.88 1.93 2.04
N TYR A 98 6.48 1.24 3.10
CA TYR A 98 6.57 1.73 4.47
C TYR A 98 7.44 0.85 5.33
N TYR A 99 8.16 1.49 6.25
CA TYR A 99 9.09 0.86 7.17
C TYR A 99 8.79 1.32 8.60
N ASP A 100 8.67 0.37 9.53
CA ASP A 100 8.43 0.64 10.94
C ASP A 100 9.31 -0.24 11.83
N LYS A 101 9.93 0.36 12.84
CA LYS A 101 10.79 -0.32 13.82
C LYS A 101 10.26 -0.21 15.26
N TYR A 102 9.12 0.42 15.45
CA TYR A 102 8.54 0.68 16.77
C TYR A 102 7.34 -0.22 17.05
N TRP A 103 7.40 -1.45 16.57
CA TRP A 103 6.32 -2.39 16.72
C TRP A 103 6.57 -3.36 17.87
N ARG A 104 5.56 -3.52 18.76
CA ARG A 104 5.56 -4.49 19.85
C ARG A 104 4.20 -5.12 19.97
N PHE A 105 4.18 -6.44 20.20
CA PHE A 105 2.94 -7.19 20.33
C PHE A 105 3.14 -8.47 21.14
N PRO A 106 2.09 -8.99 21.82
CA PRO A 106 2.06 -10.33 22.35
C PRO A 106 1.65 -11.31 21.26
N TYR A 107 2.17 -12.52 21.29
CA TYR A 107 1.70 -13.60 20.42
C TYR A 107 1.96 -14.96 21.03
N THR A 108 0.94 -15.85 20.94
CA THR A 108 1.04 -17.27 21.24
C THR A 108 0.42 -18.08 20.08
N PRO A 109 0.85 -19.31 19.81
CA PRO A 109 0.37 -20.12 18.69
C PRO A 109 -1.15 -20.43 18.70
N ASP A 110 -1.79 -20.30 19.85
CA ASP A 110 -3.22 -20.48 20.05
C ASP A 110 -4.06 -19.19 19.86
N MET A 111 -3.40 -18.04 19.63
CA MET A 111 -4.11 -16.82 19.30
C MET A 111 -4.71 -16.90 17.90
N THR A 112 -5.99 -16.62 17.81
CA THR A 112 -6.68 -16.45 16.53
C THR A 112 -6.55 -14.98 16.08
N LEU A 113 -6.08 -14.79 14.85
CA LEU A 113 -6.08 -13.48 14.20
C LEU A 113 -7.43 -13.30 13.52
N GLU A 114 -8.26 -12.37 14.03
CA GLU A 114 -9.61 -12.14 13.54
C GLU A 114 -9.86 -10.65 13.27
N HIS A 115 -10.62 -10.37 12.22
CA HIS A 115 -11.13 -9.04 11.93
C HIS A 115 -12.38 -8.72 12.74
N GLY A 116 -12.49 -7.49 13.18
CA GLY A 116 -13.65 -7.06 13.98
C GLY A 116 -13.50 -7.42 15.45
N GLY A 117 -14.12 -6.67 16.32
CA GLY A 117 -14.07 -6.91 17.75
C GLY A 117 -13.18 -5.91 18.50
N ILE A 118 -12.56 -6.37 19.59
CA ILE A 118 -11.70 -5.53 20.42
C ILE A 118 -10.35 -5.34 19.72
N TYR A 119 -9.82 -4.11 19.75
CA TYR A 119 -8.46 -3.80 19.25
C TYR A 119 -7.42 -4.79 19.82
N GLN A 120 -6.61 -5.35 18.95
CA GLN A 120 -5.47 -6.18 19.28
C GLN A 120 -4.19 -5.53 18.75
N PRO A 121 -3.09 -5.47 19.53
CA PRO A 121 -1.85 -4.79 19.13
C PRO A 121 -1.24 -5.29 17.82
N PHE A 122 -1.38 -6.60 17.52
CA PHE A 122 -0.87 -7.20 16.31
C PHE A 122 -1.74 -6.89 15.09
N THR A 123 -3.01 -7.27 15.14
CA THR A 123 -3.93 -7.12 13.99
C THR A 123 -4.21 -5.65 13.70
N GLY A 124 -4.35 -4.80 14.74
CA GLY A 124 -4.50 -3.37 14.55
C GLY A 124 -3.31 -2.71 13.86
N PHE A 125 -2.09 -3.21 14.10
CA PHE A 125 -0.91 -2.72 13.38
C PHE A 125 -0.92 -3.12 11.89
N ILE A 126 -1.29 -4.36 11.57
CA ILE A 126 -1.46 -4.82 10.19
C ILE A 126 -2.58 -4.03 9.49
N ASP A 127 -3.73 -3.89 10.13
CA ASP A 127 -4.88 -3.14 9.61
C ASP A 127 -4.54 -1.68 9.30
N PHE A 128 -3.70 -1.06 10.14
CA PHE A 128 -3.22 0.30 9.93
C PHE A 128 -2.46 0.42 8.61
N TYR A 129 -1.44 -0.43 8.38
CA TYR A 129 -0.62 -0.34 7.19
C TYR A 129 -1.34 -0.80 5.92
N VAL A 130 -2.17 -1.83 5.99
CA VAL A 130 -3.03 -2.22 4.87
C VAL A 130 -3.98 -1.09 4.50
N SER A 131 -4.55 -0.39 5.49
CA SER A 131 -5.41 0.78 5.23
C SER A 131 -4.66 1.92 4.54
N ILE A 132 -3.40 2.20 4.92
CA ILE A 132 -2.56 3.21 4.24
C ILE A 132 -2.31 2.82 2.77
N ILE A 133 -1.94 1.56 2.51
CA ILE A 133 -1.73 1.09 1.13
C ILE A 133 -3.02 1.23 0.33
N LEU A 134 -4.15 0.76 0.86
CA LEU A 134 -5.46 0.91 0.20
C LEU A 134 -5.81 2.37 -0.08
N ALA A 135 -5.53 3.26 0.87
CA ALA A 135 -5.77 4.69 0.66
C ALA A 135 -5.00 5.23 -0.56
N GLY A 136 -3.72 4.88 -0.66
CA GLY A 136 -2.91 5.28 -1.80
C GLY A 136 -3.33 4.60 -3.12
N GLU A 137 -3.80 3.34 -3.09
CA GLU A 137 -4.35 2.67 -4.27
C GLU A 137 -5.65 3.34 -4.75
N TYR A 138 -6.54 3.68 -3.82
CA TYR A 138 -7.78 4.38 -4.17
C TYR A 138 -7.55 5.82 -4.69
N ASP A 139 -6.50 6.50 -4.24
CA ASP A 139 -6.12 7.81 -4.79
C ASP A 139 -5.66 7.74 -6.27
N LYS A 140 -5.38 6.55 -6.81
CA LYS A 140 -5.16 6.31 -8.24
C LYS A 140 -6.47 6.30 -9.05
N LEU A 141 -7.59 5.97 -8.41
CA LEU A 141 -8.90 5.83 -9.04
C LEU A 141 -9.70 7.14 -9.07
N GLY A 142 -9.26 8.16 -8.40
CA GLY A 142 -9.90 9.47 -8.37
C GLY A 142 -9.37 10.36 -7.25
N LEU A 143 -9.59 11.68 -7.41
CA LEU A 143 -9.09 12.67 -6.47
C LEU A 143 -9.59 12.41 -5.05
N LYS A 144 -8.65 12.15 -4.13
CA LYS A 144 -8.92 11.90 -2.71
C LYS A 144 -9.86 10.70 -2.44
N SER A 145 -10.01 9.76 -3.38
CA SER A 145 -10.86 8.57 -3.22
C SER A 145 -10.40 7.66 -2.09
N GLY A 146 -9.12 7.69 -1.73
CA GLY A 146 -8.53 6.94 -0.61
C GLY A 146 -8.82 7.50 0.77
N THR A 147 -9.46 8.66 0.91
CA THR A 147 -9.66 9.35 2.20
C THR A 147 -10.31 8.45 3.26
N ARG A 148 -11.30 7.62 2.89
CA ARG A 148 -11.98 6.69 3.81
C ARG A 148 -11.02 5.71 4.50
N TYR A 149 -9.97 5.28 3.81
CA TYR A 149 -8.98 4.35 4.34
C TYR A 149 -7.94 5.06 5.22
N TYR A 150 -7.55 6.30 4.89
CA TYR A 150 -6.76 7.13 5.81
C TYR A 150 -7.54 7.40 7.11
N GLU A 151 -8.84 7.64 7.05
CA GLU A 151 -9.67 7.78 8.24
C GLU A 151 -9.77 6.49 9.05
N LYS A 152 -9.85 5.32 8.39
CA LYS A 152 -9.78 4.01 9.07
C LYS A 152 -8.46 3.84 9.80
N ALA A 153 -7.33 4.14 9.13
CA ALA A 153 -6.01 4.09 9.75
C ALA A 153 -5.89 5.06 10.94
N ARG A 154 -6.46 6.27 10.84
CA ARG A 154 -6.52 7.24 11.94
C ARG A 154 -7.28 6.70 13.14
N GLN A 155 -8.45 6.12 12.92
CA GLN A 155 -9.25 5.50 14.00
C GLN A 155 -8.49 4.37 14.71
N ILE A 156 -7.76 3.53 13.96
CA ILE A 156 -6.91 2.49 14.53
C ILE A 156 -5.81 3.11 15.39
N ALA A 157 -5.13 4.15 14.90
CA ALA A 157 -4.08 4.83 15.65
C ALA A 157 -4.61 5.48 16.94
N GLU A 158 -5.80 6.08 16.89
CA GLU A 158 -6.50 6.63 18.05
C GLU A 158 -6.81 5.55 19.09
N GLN A 159 -7.35 4.39 18.68
CA GLN A 159 -7.61 3.25 19.58
C GLN A 159 -6.33 2.71 20.21
N ALA A 160 -5.29 2.53 19.40
CA ALA A 160 -4.01 2.00 19.84
C ALA A 160 -3.27 2.91 20.83
N ALA A 161 -3.48 4.22 20.75
CA ALA A 161 -2.90 5.18 21.67
C ALA A 161 -3.38 4.99 23.14
N PHE A 162 -4.54 4.37 23.34
CA PHE A 162 -5.07 4.03 24.68
C PHE A 162 -4.51 2.73 25.26
N ASP A 163 -3.77 1.93 24.47
CA ASP A 163 -3.14 0.71 24.97
C ASP A 163 -1.91 1.07 25.82
N ALA A 164 -2.02 0.88 27.13
CA ALA A 164 -0.95 1.25 28.08
C ALA A 164 0.34 0.43 27.88
N GLN A 165 0.26 -0.75 27.23
CA GLN A 165 1.41 -1.66 27.10
C GLN A 165 2.03 -1.63 25.69
N PHE A 166 1.24 -1.36 24.65
CA PHE A 166 1.64 -1.46 23.26
C PHE A 166 1.49 -0.15 22.46
N SER A 167 1.45 1.00 23.15
CA SER A 167 1.34 2.34 22.53
C SER A 167 2.62 2.84 21.84
N THR A 168 3.74 2.11 21.96
CA THR A 168 5.01 2.54 21.33
C THR A 168 4.88 2.66 19.81
N GLY A 169 5.31 3.81 19.26
CA GLY A 169 5.29 4.09 17.82
C GLY A 169 3.95 4.61 17.29
N TRP A 170 2.88 4.61 18.08
CA TRP A 170 1.59 5.08 17.62
C TRP A 170 1.49 6.59 17.44
N LYS A 171 2.35 7.35 18.15
CA LYS A 171 2.46 8.79 17.88
C LYS A 171 3.01 9.04 16.47
N GLU A 172 4.09 8.37 16.11
CA GLU A 172 4.70 8.48 14.78
C GLU A 172 3.75 8.04 13.67
N ARG A 173 2.93 7.00 13.91
CA ARG A 173 1.88 6.54 12.98
C ARG A 173 0.75 7.55 12.87
N SER A 174 0.36 8.20 13.96
CA SER A 174 -0.63 9.29 13.94
C SER A 174 -0.11 10.51 13.18
N ASP A 175 1.16 10.87 13.37
CA ASP A 175 1.81 11.97 12.64
C ASP A 175 1.88 11.65 11.13
N LEU A 176 2.15 10.38 10.75
CA LEU A 176 2.12 9.91 9.37
C LEU A 176 0.73 10.07 8.71
N ILE A 177 -0.34 9.70 9.41
CA ILE A 177 -1.70 9.92 8.90
C ILE A 177 -2.06 11.39 8.81
N ALA A 178 -1.67 12.20 9.78
CA ALA A 178 -1.88 13.63 9.74
C ALA A 178 -1.21 14.26 8.50
N MET A 179 0.01 13.83 8.17
CA MET A 179 0.72 14.24 6.95
C MET A 179 -0.07 13.82 5.70
N PHE A 180 -0.51 12.55 5.58
CA PHE A 180 -1.25 12.08 4.40
C PHE A 180 -2.58 12.81 4.18
N MET A 181 -3.24 13.24 5.25
CA MET A 181 -4.52 13.93 5.21
C MET A 181 -4.37 15.47 5.21
N GLY A 182 -3.16 15.98 5.44
CA GLY A 182 -2.83 17.39 5.52
C GLY A 182 -2.87 18.11 4.16
N GLU A 183 -2.94 19.43 4.21
CA GLU A 183 -2.96 20.29 3.02
C GLU A 183 -1.65 20.16 2.22
N GLU A 184 -0.53 19.96 2.90
CA GLU A 184 0.80 19.77 2.31
C GLU A 184 0.88 18.53 1.39
N ASN A 185 0.07 17.51 1.62
CA ASN A 185 0.03 16.31 0.79
C ASN A 185 -1.07 16.32 -0.28
N GLU A 186 -1.89 17.35 -0.32
CA GLU A 186 -3.00 17.45 -1.28
C GLU A 186 -2.49 17.49 -2.72
N THR A 187 -1.41 18.23 -2.97
CA THR A 187 -0.79 18.35 -4.29
C THR A 187 -0.28 16.98 -4.78
N PHE A 188 0.34 16.19 -3.91
CA PHE A 188 0.79 14.83 -4.25
C PHE A 188 -0.38 13.89 -4.56
N ARG A 189 -1.46 13.91 -3.77
CA ARG A 189 -2.66 13.11 -4.03
C ARG A 189 -3.34 13.49 -5.35
N LYS A 190 -3.38 14.79 -5.68
CA LYS A 190 -3.86 15.28 -6.97
C LYS A 190 -2.94 14.86 -8.12
N MET A 191 -1.64 14.86 -7.91
CA MET A 191 -0.66 14.37 -8.88
C MET A 191 -0.94 12.91 -9.23
N LYS A 192 -1.16 12.05 -8.25
CA LYS A 192 -1.50 10.64 -8.46
C LYS A 192 -2.79 10.50 -9.29
N ASP A 193 -3.87 11.16 -8.89
CA ASP A 193 -5.13 11.18 -9.66
C ASP A 193 -4.88 11.53 -11.14
N ARG A 194 -4.14 12.62 -11.42
CA ARG A 194 -3.86 13.04 -12.78
C ARG A 194 -3.03 12.05 -13.58
N TYR A 195 -2.02 11.45 -12.94
CA TYR A 195 -1.17 10.47 -13.59
C TYR A 195 -1.96 9.23 -14.03
N TYR A 196 -2.69 8.62 -13.10
CA TYR A 196 -3.45 7.40 -13.40
C TYR A 196 -4.67 7.67 -14.30
N LEU A 197 -5.29 8.84 -14.21
CA LEU A 197 -6.26 9.28 -15.20
C LEU A 197 -5.63 9.38 -16.60
N GLY A 198 -4.39 9.87 -16.71
CA GLY A 198 -3.66 9.87 -17.98
C GLY A 198 -3.43 8.45 -18.50
N LEU A 199 -2.96 7.55 -17.63
CA LEU A 199 -2.73 6.15 -18.01
C LEU A 199 -4.01 5.44 -18.49
N SER A 200 -5.17 5.75 -17.95
CA SER A 200 -6.44 5.16 -18.39
C SER A 200 -6.84 5.53 -19.83
N TYR A 201 -6.23 6.56 -20.41
CA TYR A 201 -6.45 6.96 -21.80
C TYR A 201 -5.44 6.37 -22.80
N LEU A 202 -4.42 5.62 -22.34
CA LEU A 202 -3.32 5.16 -23.21
C LEU A 202 -3.77 4.36 -24.43
N GLU A 203 -4.82 3.57 -24.30
CA GLU A 203 -5.32 2.73 -25.40
C GLU A 203 -6.30 3.47 -26.32
N ASP A 204 -7.01 4.49 -25.78
CA ASP A 204 -8.12 5.14 -26.46
C ASP A 204 -7.75 6.51 -27.03
N ASP A 205 -6.93 7.31 -26.33
CA ASP A 205 -6.62 8.70 -26.69
C ASP A 205 -5.23 9.13 -26.16
N ASP A 206 -4.20 8.93 -26.99
CA ASP A 206 -2.80 9.28 -26.67
C ASP A 206 -2.60 10.78 -26.32
N GLU A 207 -3.38 11.69 -26.92
CA GLU A 207 -3.29 13.13 -26.64
C GLU A 207 -3.82 13.44 -25.22
N MET A 208 -4.92 12.80 -24.83
CA MET A 208 -5.46 12.94 -23.47
C MET A 208 -4.55 12.27 -22.44
N ALA A 209 -3.98 11.10 -22.74
CA ALA A 209 -3.00 10.44 -21.91
C ALA A 209 -1.81 11.37 -21.61
N LYS A 210 -1.17 11.90 -22.66
CA LYS A 210 -0.04 12.83 -22.54
C LYS A 210 -0.40 14.10 -21.80
N LYS A 211 -1.59 14.66 -22.05
CA LYS A 211 -2.06 15.86 -21.36
C LYS A 211 -2.13 15.66 -19.86
N TYR A 212 -2.83 14.62 -19.38
CA TYR A 212 -3.00 14.39 -17.95
C TYR A 212 -1.70 13.96 -17.25
N CYS A 213 -0.88 13.14 -17.92
CA CYS A 213 0.45 12.79 -17.37
C CYS A 213 1.39 14.01 -17.32
N LEU A 214 1.28 14.97 -18.25
CA LEU A 214 2.03 16.22 -18.18
C LEU A 214 1.56 17.10 -17.01
N GLU A 215 0.25 17.20 -16.79
CA GLU A 215 -0.32 17.88 -15.61
C GLU A 215 0.20 17.25 -14.31
N ALA A 216 0.29 15.91 -14.26
CA ALA A 216 0.85 15.19 -13.13
C ALA A 216 2.34 15.52 -12.91
N ILE A 217 3.15 15.57 -13.97
CA ILE A 217 4.57 15.95 -13.89
C ILE A 217 4.74 17.40 -13.40
N ASP A 218 3.82 18.30 -13.78
CA ASP A 218 3.81 19.69 -13.30
C ASP A 218 3.50 19.76 -11.80
N LEU A 219 2.50 19.02 -11.34
CA LEU A 219 2.16 18.89 -9.93
C LEU A 219 3.29 18.24 -9.11
N LEU A 220 3.95 17.21 -9.67
CA LEU A 220 5.11 16.59 -9.06
C LEU A 220 6.26 17.60 -8.86
N GLY A 221 6.45 18.50 -9.82
CA GLY A 221 7.37 19.64 -9.67
C GLY A 221 7.01 20.51 -8.47
N SER A 222 5.73 20.85 -8.30
CA SER A 222 5.26 21.63 -7.16
C SER A 222 5.48 20.90 -5.82
N VAL A 223 5.28 19.57 -5.77
CA VAL A 223 5.57 18.77 -4.58
C VAL A 223 7.06 18.87 -4.19
N PHE A 224 7.97 18.73 -5.15
CA PHE A 224 9.41 18.84 -4.87
C PHE A 224 9.88 20.27 -4.60
N ASP A 225 9.19 21.29 -5.10
CA ASP A 225 9.47 22.68 -4.74
C ASP A 225 9.10 22.98 -3.27
N GLU A 226 8.05 22.33 -2.74
CA GLU A 226 7.63 22.43 -1.34
C GLU A 226 8.46 21.55 -0.41
N ASP A 227 8.67 20.28 -0.79
CA ASP A 227 9.47 19.29 -0.04
C ASP A 227 10.36 18.47 -0.99
N PRO A 228 11.63 18.85 -1.17
CA PRO A 228 12.58 18.10 -2.02
C PRO A 228 12.87 16.67 -1.55
N GLU A 229 12.58 16.35 -0.29
CA GLU A 229 12.77 15.03 0.32
C GLU A 229 11.47 14.23 0.47
N HIS A 230 10.39 14.64 -0.19
CA HIS A 230 9.09 13.98 -0.13
C HIS A 230 9.19 12.50 -0.57
N LYS A 231 9.15 11.61 0.41
CA LYS A 231 9.50 10.19 0.21
C LYS A 231 8.58 9.48 -0.79
N ASP A 232 7.28 9.73 -0.72
CA ASP A 232 6.33 9.07 -1.62
C ASP A 232 6.46 9.60 -3.06
N ALA A 233 6.77 10.88 -3.25
CA ALA A 233 7.07 11.44 -4.56
C ALA A 233 8.37 10.87 -5.16
N ILE A 234 9.41 10.70 -4.34
CA ILE A 234 10.65 10.02 -4.74
C ILE A 234 10.38 8.57 -5.15
N ASN A 235 9.59 7.83 -4.36
CA ASN A 235 9.23 6.44 -4.66
C ASN A 235 8.37 6.36 -5.94
N PHE A 236 7.43 7.28 -6.11
CA PHE A 236 6.63 7.39 -7.34
C PHE A 236 7.52 7.56 -8.58
N VAL A 237 8.47 8.50 -8.56
CA VAL A 237 9.41 8.69 -9.68
C VAL A 237 10.24 7.45 -9.93
N LYS A 238 10.73 6.78 -8.87
CA LYS A 238 11.48 5.53 -9.00
C LYS A 238 10.67 4.42 -9.67
N ALA A 239 9.39 4.31 -9.35
CA ALA A 239 8.50 3.31 -9.90
C ALA A 239 8.15 3.58 -11.38
N HIS A 240 7.88 4.84 -11.72
CA HIS A 240 7.23 5.21 -12.98
C HIS A 240 8.15 5.87 -14.02
N HIS A 241 9.45 6.07 -13.74
CA HIS A 241 10.35 6.80 -14.65
C HIS A 241 10.44 6.20 -16.07
N LEU A 242 10.44 4.87 -16.20
CA LEU A 242 10.49 4.21 -17.51
C LEU A 242 9.19 4.37 -18.29
N GLU A 243 8.05 4.29 -17.63
CA GLU A 243 6.73 4.52 -18.21
C GLU A 243 6.58 5.98 -18.69
N ILE A 244 7.04 6.94 -17.88
CA ILE A 244 7.09 8.37 -18.25
C ILE A 244 8.01 8.58 -19.48
N ILE A 245 9.15 7.93 -19.51
CA ILE A 245 10.08 8.00 -20.66
C ILE A 245 9.38 7.48 -21.92
N GLU A 246 8.72 6.33 -21.86
CA GLU A 246 8.08 5.75 -23.04
C GLU A 246 6.94 6.65 -23.55
N LEU A 247 6.13 7.20 -22.64
CA LEU A 247 5.02 8.10 -22.97
C LEU A 247 5.51 9.41 -23.63
N PHE A 248 6.65 9.94 -23.18
CA PHE A 248 7.19 11.23 -23.65
C PHE A 248 8.46 11.10 -24.49
N LYS A 249 8.72 9.94 -25.09
CA LYS A 249 9.85 9.70 -25.96
C LYS A 249 9.89 10.69 -27.12
N GLY A 250 11.07 11.31 -27.34
CA GLY A 250 11.25 12.39 -28.30
C GLY A 250 10.73 13.77 -27.82
N ASN A 251 10.11 13.87 -26.66
CA ASN A 251 9.69 15.15 -26.09
C ASN A 251 10.75 15.73 -25.15
N ALA A 252 11.79 16.33 -25.75
CA ALA A 252 12.91 16.88 -25.00
C ALA A 252 12.52 17.89 -23.89
N PRO A 253 11.51 18.79 -24.06
CA PRO A 253 11.05 19.65 -22.98
C PRO A 253 10.58 18.89 -21.72
N VAL A 254 9.76 17.86 -21.86
CA VAL A 254 9.25 17.05 -20.74
C VAL A 254 10.37 16.25 -20.09
N LEU A 255 11.20 15.57 -20.89
CA LEU A 255 12.32 14.78 -20.35
C LEU A 255 13.35 15.66 -19.62
N LYS A 256 13.60 16.90 -20.06
CA LYS A 256 14.40 17.88 -19.31
C LYS A 256 13.78 18.27 -17.98
N LYS A 257 12.43 18.34 -17.90
CA LYS A 257 11.74 18.55 -16.62
C LYS A 257 11.98 17.35 -15.70
N MET A 258 11.83 16.12 -16.19
CA MET A 258 12.11 14.91 -15.41
C MET A 258 13.57 14.85 -14.91
N ILE A 259 14.56 15.26 -15.69
CA ILE A 259 15.96 15.35 -15.22
C ILE A 259 16.12 16.29 -14.02
N ARG A 260 15.31 17.34 -13.91
CA ARG A 260 15.36 18.24 -12.74
C ARG A 260 14.72 17.61 -11.50
N LEU A 261 13.67 16.82 -11.69
CA LEU A 261 12.95 16.14 -10.62
C LEU A 261 13.65 14.85 -10.16
N ASP A 262 14.43 14.23 -11.05
CA ASP A 262 15.15 12.97 -10.82
C ASP A 262 16.55 13.03 -11.45
N PRO A 263 17.47 13.82 -10.87
CA PRO A 263 18.79 14.04 -11.44
C PRO A 263 19.67 12.78 -11.45
N ASP A 264 19.40 11.82 -10.58
CA ASP A 264 20.15 10.57 -10.49
C ASP A 264 19.99 9.69 -11.75
N ARG A 265 18.87 9.87 -12.50
CA ARG A 265 18.60 9.14 -13.74
C ARG A 265 18.76 9.99 -15.00
N ARG A 266 19.50 11.09 -14.92
CA ARG A 266 19.76 12.01 -16.03
C ARG A 266 20.11 11.27 -17.32
N GLU A 267 21.13 10.40 -17.30
CA GLU A 267 21.59 9.67 -18.47
C GLU A 267 20.50 8.79 -19.11
N THR A 268 19.60 8.27 -18.30
CA THR A 268 18.46 7.46 -18.79
C THR A 268 17.49 8.33 -19.58
N TYR A 269 17.10 9.50 -19.05
CA TYR A 269 16.21 10.43 -19.75
C TYR A 269 16.85 11.00 -21.03
N GLU A 270 18.14 11.36 -21.01
CA GLU A 270 18.85 11.95 -22.16
C GLU A 270 18.87 11.03 -23.38
N LYS A 271 18.89 9.70 -23.20
CA LYS A 271 18.87 8.72 -24.31
C LYS A 271 17.60 8.78 -25.17
N TYR A 272 16.52 9.29 -24.63
CA TYR A 272 15.19 9.27 -25.26
C TYR A 272 14.68 10.67 -25.66
N MET A 273 15.55 11.68 -25.62
CA MET A 273 15.18 13.05 -25.99
C MET A 273 15.06 13.27 -27.51
N TYR A 274 15.63 12.35 -28.32
CA TYR A 274 15.74 12.52 -29.77
C TYR A 274 15.24 11.30 -30.51
#